data_f5fe80d097f3da315f7bcd3fa06c2128
#
_entry.id   f5fe80d097f3da315f7bcd3fa06c2128
#
_cell.length_a   1.000
_cell.length_b   1.000
_cell.length_c   1.000
_cell.angle_alpha   90.00
_cell.angle_beta   90.00
_cell.angle_gamma   90.00
#
_symmetry.space_group_name_H-M   'P 1'
#
loop_
_entity.id
_entity.type
_entity.pdbx_description
1 polymer ?
#
loop_
_entity_poly.entity_id
_entity_poly.type
_entity_poly.pdbx_seq_one_letter_code
_entity_poly.pdbx_strand_id
1 'polypeptide(L)'
;MSYTIFEGEGAFYGPKLEYVLRDAIGRDWQCGTLQVDYNLPERFNSTFVTANGEKLAPVMLHRALFGSLERFIGILIEEYAGKLPFWLAPRQVVVAAIVTDANDYCLEVVAALEDAGINAEADLRNEKINYKVREHSVGKVAVILACGMREVDEKTVTVRRLGEKANYYCSLQEIVTELSSDAMPPDLKSLT
;
A
#
# COMPACT_ATOMS: atom_id res chain seq x y z
N MET A 1 -17.53 15.20 -10.78
CA MET A 1 -17.14 15.37 -9.37
C MET A 1 -17.88 16.58 -8.86
N SER A 2 -18.61 16.50 -7.76
CA SER A 2 -19.28 17.65 -7.12
C SER A 2 -18.29 18.37 -6.20
N TYR A 3 -18.44 19.69 -6.08
CA TYR A 3 -17.64 20.51 -5.18
C TYR A 3 -18.53 21.55 -4.48
N THR A 4 -18.08 22.05 -3.35
CA THR A 4 -18.72 23.14 -2.60
C THR A 4 -17.79 24.34 -2.59
N ILE A 5 -18.34 25.54 -2.76
CA ILE A 5 -17.57 26.78 -2.68
C ILE A 5 -17.67 27.33 -1.25
N PHE A 6 -16.51 27.61 -0.67
CA PHE A 6 -16.38 28.28 0.61
C PHE A 6 -15.76 29.65 0.39
N GLU A 7 -16.62 30.68 0.36
CA GLU A 7 -16.17 32.05 0.17
C GLU A 7 -15.37 32.54 1.37
N GLY A 8 -14.23 33.18 1.12
CA GLY A 8 -13.37 33.73 2.16
C GLY A 8 -12.40 32.76 2.82
N GLU A 9 -12.44 31.46 2.52
CA GLU A 9 -11.52 30.46 3.08
C GLU A 9 -10.27 30.19 2.21
N GLY A 10 -10.08 30.96 1.14
CA GLY A 10 -8.89 30.93 0.31
C GLY A 10 -7.66 31.47 1.03
N ALA A 11 -6.46 31.16 0.48
CA ALA A 11 -5.24 31.80 0.93
C ALA A 11 -5.17 33.25 0.44
N PHE A 12 -4.43 34.13 1.15
CA PHE A 12 -4.29 35.55 0.75
C PHE A 12 -3.62 35.71 -0.61
N TYR A 13 -2.90 34.69 -1.09
CA TYR A 13 -2.14 34.70 -2.34
C TYR A 13 -2.91 34.09 -3.54
N GLY A 14 -4.10 33.50 -3.33
CA GLY A 14 -4.92 32.99 -4.40
C GLY A 14 -5.96 31.93 -3.99
N PRO A 15 -6.73 31.40 -4.96
CA PRO A 15 -7.71 30.36 -4.70
C PRO A 15 -7.07 29.04 -4.32
N LYS A 16 -7.84 28.24 -3.54
CA LYS A 16 -7.41 26.93 -3.04
C LYS A 16 -8.48 25.88 -3.35
N LEU A 17 -8.06 24.73 -3.85
CA LEU A 17 -8.84 23.51 -3.89
C LEU A 17 -8.44 22.62 -2.73
N GLU A 18 -9.41 22.06 -2.02
CA GLU A 18 -9.22 21.11 -0.94
C GLU A 18 -9.81 19.75 -1.29
N TYR A 19 -9.07 18.68 -0.98
CA TYR A 19 -9.55 17.31 -1.10
C TYR A 19 -9.75 16.78 0.32
N VAL A 20 -11.01 16.58 0.67
CA VAL A 20 -11.43 16.11 1.99
C VAL A 20 -11.82 14.65 1.88
N LEU A 21 -11.22 13.82 2.74
CA LEU A 21 -11.60 12.42 2.92
C LEU A 21 -12.42 12.28 4.17
N ARG A 22 -13.44 11.41 4.12
CA ARG A 22 -14.26 11.05 5.28
C ARG A 22 -13.80 9.71 5.82
N ASP A 23 -13.50 9.64 7.12
CA ASP A 23 -13.09 8.40 7.77
C ASP A 23 -14.27 7.46 8.07
N ALA A 24 -13.95 6.26 8.57
CA ALA A 24 -14.93 5.20 8.85
C ALA A 24 -16.01 5.58 9.87
N ILE A 25 -15.79 6.61 10.70
CA ILE A 25 -16.75 7.11 11.69
C ILE A 25 -17.36 8.46 11.31
N GLY A 26 -17.16 8.92 10.07
CA GLY A 26 -17.79 10.08 9.48
C GLY A 26 -17.11 11.43 9.75
N ARG A 27 -15.88 11.46 10.26
CA ARG A 27 -15.10 12.70 10.44
C ARG A 27 -14.45 13.10 9.12
N ASP A 28 -14.46 14.38 8.82
CA ASP A 28 -13.85 14.96 7.63
C ASP A 28 -12.39 15.33 7.89
N TRP A 29 -11.50 14.93 6.97
CA TRP A 29 -10.06 15.15 7.02
C TRP A 29 -9.56 15.78 5.73
N GLN A 30 -9.03 16.99 5.84
CA GLN A 30 -8.33 17.62 4.73
C GLN A 30 -7.00 16.87 4.48
N CYS A 31 -6.89 16.23 3.33
CA CYS A 31 -5.70 15.47 2.93
C CYS A 31 -4.94 16.12 1.80
N GLY A 32 -5.62 16.49 0.72
CA GLY A 32 -4.98 17.11 -0.43
C GLY A 32 -5.32 18.57 -0.58
N THR A 33 -4.40 19.36 -1.16
CA THR A 33 -4.65 20.74 -1.56
C THR A 33 -3.98 21.03 -2.88
N LEU A 34 -4.59 21.94 -3.65
CA LEU A 34 -3.94 22.64 -4.75
C LEU A 34 -4.20 24.12 -4.55
N GLN A 35 -3.12 24.89 -4.38
CA GLN A 35 -3.17 26.32 -4.11
C GLN A 35 -2.49 27.08 -5.23
N VAL A 36 -3.19 28.06 -5.79
CA VAL A 36 -2.64 28.96 -6.79
C VAL A 36 -2.06 30.15 -6.08
N ASP A 37 -0.83 30.55 -6.44
CA ASP A 37 -0.09 31.62 -5.81
C ASP A 37 0.38 32.63 -6.85
N TYR A 38 -0.16 33.84 -6.75
CA TYR A 38 0.20 34.98 -7.58
C TYR A 38 1.18 35.95 -6.89
N ASN A 39 1.47 35.73 -5.62
CA ASN A 39 2.20 36.69 -4.77
C ASN A 39 3.68 36.31 -4.58
N LEU A 40 3.98 35.07 -4.18
CA LEU A 40 5.34 34.64 -3.86
C LEU A 40 6.32 34.74 -5.06
N PRO A 41 5.95 34.40 -6.30
CA PRO A 41 6.85 34.54 -7.43
C PRO A 41 7.37 35.97 -7.61
N GLU A 42 6.53 36.99 -7.46
CA GLU A 42 6.93 38.40 -7.53
C GLU A 42 7.87 38.75 -6.37
N ARG A 43 7.57 38.32 -5.15
CA ARG A 43 8.42 38.57 -3.97
C ARG A 43 9.81 37.96 -4.08
N PHE A 44 9.90 36.81 -4.76
CA PHE A 44 11.20 36.16 -5.03
C PHE A 44 11.89 36.67 -6.29
N ASN A 45 11.30 37.65 -6.99
CA ASN A 45 11.78 38.15 -8.27
C ASN A 45 11.96 37.00 -9.30
N SER A 46 11.10 35.96 -9.20
CA SER A 46 11.11 34.85 -10.14
C SER A 46 10.52 35.28 -11.48
N THR A 47 11.22 35.02 -12.57
CA THR A 47 10.72 35.36 -13.90
C THR A 47 10.93 34.20 -14.87
N PHE A 48 10.07 34.11 -15.86
CA PHE A 48 10.26 33.27 -17.04
C PHE A 48 10.26 34.14 -18.31
N VAL A 49 10.88 33.65 -19.37
CA VAL A 49 10.93 34.34 -20.66
C VAL A 49 9.82 33.79 -21.54
N THR A 50 8.97 34.68 -22.03
CA THR A 50 7.89 34.35 -22.98
C THR A 50 8.44 34.06 -24.36
N ALA A 51 7.58 33.53 -25.27
CA ALA A 51 7.93 33.32 -26.68
C ALA A 51 8.36 34.63 -27.41
N ASN A 52 7.91 35.79 -26.91
CA ASN A 52 8.24 37.10 -27.47
C ASN A 52 9.51 37.72 -26.84
N GLY A 53 10.19 36.98 -25.94
CA GLY A 53 11.39 37.46 -25.27
C GLY A 53 11.14 38.36 -24.03
N GLU A 54 9.89 38.56 -23.62
CA GLU A 54 9.53 39.33 -22.42
C GLU A 54 9.74 38.50 -21.14
N LYS A 55 10.10 39.17 -20.05
CA LYS A 55 10.21 38.56 -18.73
C LYS A 55 8.94 38.81 -17.93
N LEU A 56 8.24 37.75 -17.56
CA LEU A 56 7.03 37.80 -16.74
C LEU A 56 7.20 37.00 -15.46
N ALA A 57 6.48 37.39 -14.38
CA ALA A 57 6.39 36.56 -13.17
C ALA A 57 5.55 35.31 -13.46
N PRO A 58 5.99 34.10 -13.06
CA PRO A 58 5.20 32.90 -13.19
C PRO A 58 4.06 32.86 -12.17
N VAL A 59 3.06 32.01 -12.41
CA VAL A 59 2.11 31.58 -11.40
C VAL A 59 2.67 30.34 -10.72
N MET A 60 2.68 30.32 -9.38
CA MET A 60 3.14 29.17 -8.62
C MET A 60 1.96 28.31 -8.19
N LEU A 61 2.13 27.01 -8.24
CA LEU A 61 1.16 26.03 -7.76
C LEU A 61 1.76 25.23 -6.60
N HIS A 62 1.10 25.28 -5.44
CA HIS A 62 1.45 24.48 -4.29
C HIS A 62 0.54 23.26 -4.24
N ARG A 63 1.11 22.06 -4.23
CA ARG A 63 0.37 20.80 -4.21
C ARG A 63 0.74 19.97 -2.98
N ALA A 64 -0.25 19.66 -2.13
CA ALA A 64 -0.17 18.61 -1.13
C ALA A 64 -1.05 17.43 -1.56
N LEU A 65 -0.52 16.21 -1.47
CA LEU A 65 -1.26 14.99 -1.86
C LEU A 65 -1.99 14.38 -0.66
N PHE A 66 -1.30 14.18 0.45
CA PHE A 66 -1.82 13.46 1.62
C PHE A 66 -1.92 14.33 2.88
N GLY A 67 -1.42 15.58 2.84
CA GLY A 67 -1.28 16.43 4.01
C GLY A 67 -0.18 15.91 4.94
N SER A 68 -0.53 15.19 6.02
CA SER A 68 0.39 14.43 6.86
C SER A 68 0.30 12.96 6.52
N LEU A 69 1.44 12.30 6.29
CA LEU A 69 1.50 10.86 6.02
C LEU A 69 0.98 10.05 7.20
N GLU A 70 1.30 10.45 8.44
CA GLU A 70 0.86 9.76 9.66
C GLU A 70 -0.66 9.78 9.77
N ARG A 71 -1.29 10.94 9.51
CA ARG A 71 -2.74 11.08 9.50
C ARG A 71 -3.37 10.24 8.41
N PHE A 72 -2.84 10.29 7.21
CA PHE A 72 -3.35 9.53 6.08
C PHE A 72 -3.25 8.02 6.30
N ILE A 73 -2.11 7.54 6.83
CA ILE A 73 -1.92 6.14 7.21
C ILE A 73 -2.93 5.74 8.30
N GLY A 74 -3.14 6.61 9.31
CA GLY A 74 -4.14 6.37 10.36
C GLY A 74 -5.56 6.19 9.79
N ILE A 75 -5.98 7.04 8.85
CA ILE A 75 -7.27 6.93 8.15
C ILE A 75 -7.36 5.60 7.39
N LEU A 76 -6.30 5.19 6.68
CA LEU A 76 -6.27 3.93 5.95
C LEU A 76 -6.39 2.72 6.89
N ILE A 77 -5.68 2.73 8.02
CA ILE A 77 -5.75 1.64 9.00
C ILE A 77 -7.18 1.54 9.58
N GLU A 78 -7.83 2.65 9.90
CA GLU A 78 -9.22 2.67 10.37
C GLU A 78 -10.18 2.16 9.30
N GLU A 79 -10.09 2.64 8.07
CA GLU A 79 -10.96 2.25 6.95
C GLU A 79 -10.91 0.75 6.66
N TYR A 80 -9.70 0.20 6.61
CA TYR A 80 -9.50 -1.23 6.35
C TYR A 80 -9.54 -2.10 7.61
N ALA A 81 -9.76 -1.53 8.79
CA ALA A 81 -9.65 -2.25 10.08
C ALA A 81 -8.32 -3.04 10.20
N GLY A 82 -7.23 -2.45 9.68
CA GLY A 82 -5.91 -3.04 9.59
C GLY A 82 -5.73 -4.14 8.52
N LYS A 83 -6.78 -4.51 7.78
CA LYS A 83 -6.71 -5.51 6.69
C LYS A 83 -6.44 -4.80 5.37
N LEU A 84 -5.26 -4.21 5.24
CA LEU A 84 -4.89 -3.49 4.02
C LEU A 84 -4.94 -4.40 2.79
N PRO A 85 -5.26 -3.86 1.60
CA PRO A 85 -5.12 -4.58 0.34
C PRO A 85 -3.70 -5.13 0.17
N PHE A 86 -3.53 -6.25 -0.52
CA PHE A 86 -2.26 -6.95 -0.63
C PHE A 86 -1.13 -6.04 -1.13
N TRP A 87 -1.38 -5.24 -2.18
CA TRP A 87 -0.40 -4.31 -2.76
C TRP A 87 0.06 -3.19 -1.79
N LEU A 88 -0.74 -2.89 -0.74
CA LEU A 88 -0.46 -1.85 0.25
C LEU A 88 -0.04 -2.44 1.61
N ALA A 89 -0.12 -3.76 1.78
CA ALA A 89 0.19 -4.42 3.05
C ALA A 89 1.71 -4.35 3.33
N PRO A 90 2.14 -3.87 4.53
CA PRO A 90 3.57 -3.79 4.87
C PRO A 90 4.19 -5.18 5.07
N ARG A 91 3.40 -6.17 5.49
CA ARG A 91 3.76 -7.59 5.58
C ARG A 91 2.80 -8.36 4.69
N GLN A 92 3.27 -8.65 3.47
CA GLN A 92 2.42 -9.29 2.46
C GLN A 92 2.28 -10.79 2.70
N VAL A 93 3.41 -11.46 2.91
CA VAL A 93 3.45 -12.92 3.05
C VAL A 93 4.28 -13.33 4.27
N VAL A 94 3.81 -14.35 4.99
CA VAL A 94 4.63 -15.12 5.94
C VAL A 94 4.64 -16.58 5.50
N VAL A 95 5.83 -17.15 5.33
CA VAL A 95 6.03 -18.57 5.03
C VAL A 95 6.34 -19.30 6.34
N ALA A 96 5.40 -20.12 6.81
CA ALA A 96 5.47 -20.79 8.10
C ALA A 96 5.84 -22.27 7.96
N ALA A 97 6.97 -22.67 8.52
CA ALA A 97 7.34 -24.07 8.59
C ALA A 97 6.43 -24.83 9.57
N ILE A 98 5.90 -25.98 9.14
CA ILE A 98 5.12 -26.88 9.99
C ILE A 98 6.05 -27.78 10.82
N VAL A 99 7.16 -28.19 10.22
CA VAL A 99 8.23 -29.02 10.81
C VAL A 99 9.59 -28.43 10.46
N THR A 100 10.61 -28.69 11.28
CA THR A 100 11.95 -28.13 11.08
C THR A 100 12.58 -28.57 9.75
N ASP A 101 12.30 -29.79 9.31
CA ASP A 101 12.84 -30.35 8.06
C ASP A 101 12.32 -29.62 6.80
N ALA A 102 11.26 -28.81 6.93
CA ALA A 102 10.76 -27.95 5.84
C ALA A 102 11.40 -26.55 5.79
N ASN A 103 12.31 -26.22 6.72
CA ASN A 103 12.89 -24.88 6.83
C ASN A 103 13.58 -24.42 5.54
N ASP A 104 14.38 -25.29 4.93
CA ASP A 104 15.11 -24.95 3.70
C ASP A 104 14.14 -24.63 2.56
N TYR A 105 13.07 -25.39 2.45
CA TYR A 105 12.01 -25.10 1.46
C TYR A 105 11.28 -23.81 1.75
N CYS A 106 10.99 -23.50 3.03
CA CYS A 106 10.41 -22.21 3.39
C CYS A 106 11.29 -21.03 2.94
N LEU A 107 12.62 -21.15 3.08
CA LEU A 107 13.56 -20.13 2.59
C LEU A 107 13.58 -20.04 1.07
N GLU A 108 13.50 -21.19 0.35
CA GLU A 108 13.36 -21.24 -1.11
C GLU A 108 12.10 -20.49 -1.56
N VAL A 109 10.97 -20.71 -0.87
CA VAL A 109 9.69 -20.02 -1.15
C VAL A 109 9.81 -18.52 -0.90
N VAL A 110 10.42 -18.10 0.22
CA VAL A 110 10.65 -16.66 0.50
C VAL A 110 11.50 -16.03 -0.59
N ALA A 111 12.61 -16.64 -0.96
CA ALA A 111 13.49 -16.12 -2.02
C ALA A 111 12.76 -15.95 -3.35
N ALA A 112 11.93 -16.93 -3.75
CA ALA A 112 11.13 -16.84 -4.98
C ALA A 112 10.09 -15.70 -4.95
N LEU A 113 9.52 -15.41 -3.78
CA LEU A 113 8.58 -14.29 -3.59
C LEU A 113 9.30 -12.94 -3.61
N GLU A 114 10.45 -12.84 -2.94
CA GLU A 114 11.27 -11.62 -2.93
C GLU A 114 11.83 -11.28 -4.33
N ASP A 115 12.25 -12.28 -5.09
CA ASP A 115 12.67 -12.11 -6.49
C ASP A 115 11.53 -11.59 -7.38
N ALA A 116 10.28 -11.89 -7.02
CA ALA A 116 9.08 -11.36 -7.67
C ALA A 116 8.62 -10.00 -7.12
N GLY A 117 9.38 -9.39 -6.19
CA GLY A 117 9.08 -8.09 -5.59
C GLY A 117 8.02 -8.12 -4.50
N ILE A 118 7.74 -9.29 -3.91
CA ILE A 118 6.76 -9.48 -2.84
C ILE A 118 7.49 -9.47 -1.48
N ASN A 119 7.00 -8.69 -0.52
CA ASN A 119 7.57 -8.67 0.83
C ASN A 119 7.16 -9.92 1.61
N ALA A 120 8.11 -10.85 1.76
CA ALA A 120 7.91 -12.15 2.39
C ALA A 120 8.87 -12.35 3.57
N GLU A 121 8.41 -13.04 4.61
CA GLU A 121 9.20 -13.41 5.80
C GLU A 121 9.04 -14.89 6.10
N ALA A 122 10.09 -15.56 6.59
CA ALA A 122 10.02 -16.93 7.06
C ALA A 122 9.74 -17.01 8.57
N ASP A 123 8.76 -17.81 8.99
CA ASP A 123 8.56 -18.20 10.37
C ASP A 123 9.02 -19.65 10.59
N LEU A 124 10.30 -19.79 10.96
CA LEU A 124 10.98 -21.08 11.19
C LEU A 124 10.98 -21.51 12.67
N ARG A 125 10.26 -20.78 13.54
CA ARG A 125 10.19 -21.10 14.96
C ARG A 125 9.63 -22.52 15.17
N ASN A 126 10.15 -23.22 16.17
CA ASN A 126 9.64 -24.54 16.56
C ASN A 126 8.35 -24.38 17.40
N GLU A 127 7.27 -23.92 16.75
CA GLU A 127 5.96 -23.69 17.34
C GLU A 127 4.88 -24.39 16.52
N LYS A 128 3.75 -24.73 17.17
CA LYS A 128 2.62 -25.35 16.48
C LYS A 128 2.09 -24.42 15.38
N ILE A 129 1.83 -24.99 14.22
CA ILE A 129 1.31 -24.21 13.06
C ILE A 129 0.07 -23.38 13.39
N ASN A 130 -0.85 -23.90 14.21
CA ASN A 130 -2.03 -23.17 14.63
C ASN A 130 -1.71 -21.91 15.45
N TYR A 131 -0.64 -21.95 16.24
CA TYR A 131 -0.16 -20.79 17.00
C TYR A 131 0.40 -19.73 16.04
N LYS A 132 1.29 -20.12 15.13
CA LYS A 132 1.85 -19.23 14.10
C LYS A 132 0.75 -18.58 13.28
N VAL A 133 -0.19 -19.38 12.76
CA VAL A 133 -1.33 -18.88 11.98
C VAL A 133 -2.16 -17.87 12.76
N ARG A 134 -2.45 -18.15 14.05
CA ARG A 134 -3.19 -17.20 14.88
C ARG A 134 -2.44 -15.89 15.08
N GLU A 135 -1.15 -15.95 15.41
CA GLU A 135 -0.30 -14.78 15.66
C GLU A 135 -0.23 -13.90 14.42
N HIS A 136 0.08 -14.48 13.25
CA HIS A 136 0.17 -13.73 12.01
C HIS A 136 -1.19 -13.19 11.54
N SER A 137 -2.30 -13.91 11.79
CA SER A 137 -3.65 -13.42 11.49
C SER A 137 -4.04 -12.23 12.38
N VAL A 138 -3.66 -12.24 13.67
CA VAL A 138 -3.83 -11.10 14.58
C VAL A 138 -2.97 -9.92 14.11
N GLY A 139 -1.73 -10.19 13.68
CA GLY A 139 -0.81 -9.21 13.09
C GLY A 139 -1.23 -8.71 11.70
N LYS A 140 -2.38 -9.15 11.17
CA LYS A 140 -2.94 -8.71 9.88
C LYS A 140 -2.04 -9.00 8.67
N VAL A 141 -1.24 -10.07 8.73
CA VAL A 141 -0.50 -10.56 7.56
C VAL A 141 -1.50 -10.97 6.47
N ALA A 142 -1.30 -10.47 5.25
CA ALA A 142 -2.27 -10.66 4.18
C ALA A 142 -2.38 -12.11 3.73
N VAL A 143 -1.25 -12.81 3.61
CA VAL A 143 -1.19 -14.22 3.19
C VAL A 143 -0.21 -15.01 4.07
N ILE A 144 -0.62 -16.18 4.51
CA ILE A 144 0.23 -17.14 5.21
C ILE A 144 0.38 -18.37 4.32
N LEU A 145 1.63 -18.73 4.01
CA LEU A 145 1.96 -19.96 3.30
C LEU A 145 2.50 -20.96 4.32
N ALA A 146 1.88 -22.14 4.41
CA ALA A 146 2.35 -23.20 5.31
C ALA A 146 3.03 -24.29 4.51
N CYS A 147 4.23 -24.72 4.96
CA CYS A 147 5.03 -25.75 4.33
C CYS A 147 5.37 -26.85 5.34
N GLY A 148 4.97 -28.07 5.04
CA GLY A 148 5.36 -29.31 5.69
C GLY A 148 6.09 -30.22 4.71
N MET A 149 6.35 -31.46 5.10
CA MET A 149 7.07 -32.43 4.24
C MET A 149 6.34 -32.71 2.94
N ARG A 150 5.02 -32.75 2.95
CA ARG A 150 4.23 -32.94 1.74
C ARG A 150 4.47 -31.80 0.73
N GLU A 151 4.44 -30.56 1.21
CA GLU A 151 4.66 -29.37 0.36
C GLU A 151 6.12 -29.35 -0.16
N VAL A 152 7.09 -29.84 0.61
CA VAL A 152 8.48 -30.02 0.19
C VAL A 152 8.58 -31.00 -0.97
N ASP A 153 7.94 -32.18 -0.83
CA ASP A 153 8.01 -33.26 -1.82
C ASP A 153 7.29 -32.90 -3.13
N GLU A 154 6.12 -32.26 -3.02
CA GLU A 154 5.26 -31.89 -4.15
C GLU A 154 5.62 -30.52 -4.76
N LYS A 155 6.53 -29.75 -4.16
CA LYS A 155 6.87 -28.37 -4.54
C LYS A 155 5.63 -27.44 -4.57
N THR A 156 4.77 -27.59 -3.56
CA THR A 156 3.53 -26.85 -3.37
C THR A 156 3.56 -26.03 -2.10
N VAL A 157 2.55 -25.21 -1.87
CA VAL A 157 2.30 -24.49 -0.62
C VAL A 157 0.84 -24.58 -0.23
N THR A 158 0.57 -24.60 1.08
CA THR A 158 -0.78 -24.42 1.60
C THR A 158 -1.03 -22.95 1.85
N VAL A 159 -1.97 -22.37 1.14
CA VAL A 159 -2.27 -20.93 1.14
C VAL A 159 -3.43 -20.62 2.07
N ARG A 160 -3.25 -19.60 2.91
CA ARG A 160 -4.29 -19.01 3.76
C ARG A 160 -4.32 -17.51 3.59
N ARG A 161 -5.44 -16.98 3.12
CA ARG A 161 -5.66 -15.53 2.98
C ARG A 161 -6.37 -14.95 4.21
N LEU A 162 -6.00 -13.75 4.59
CA LEU A 162 -6.58 -13.07 5.75
C LEU A 162 -8.07 -12.80 5.53
N GLY A 163 -8.90 -13.32 6.45
CA GLY A 163 -10.35 -13.17 6.40
C GLY A 163 -11.08 -14.28 5.64
N GLU A 164 -10.37 -15.16 4.94
CA GLU A 164 -10.95 -16.34 4.30
C GLU A 164 -10.98 -17.52 5.25
N LYS A 165 -12.01 -18.37 5.08
CA LYS A 165 -12.19 -19.58 5.91
C LYS A 165 -11.53 -20.82 5.29
N ALA A 166 -11.42 -20.87 3.99
CA ALA A 166 -10.86 -22.01 3.25
C ALA A 166 -9.37 -21.81 2.98
N ASN A 167 -8.61 -22.89 3.13
CA ASN A 167 -7.24 -22.97 2.63
C ASN A 167 -7.26 -23.70 1.28
N TYR A 168 -6.28 -23.42 0.43
CA TYR A 168 -6.08 -24.14 -0.82
C TYR A 168 -4.62 -24.49 -1.03
N TYR A 169 -4.36 -25.40 -1.96
CA TYR A 169 -3.02 -25.84 -2.33
C TYR A 169 -2.72 -25.39 -3.75
N CYS A 170 -1.51 -24.95 -3.99
CA CYS A 170 -1.03 -24.64 -5.33
C CYS A 170 0.48 -24.83 -5.41
N SER A 171 1.01 -24.90 -6.61
CA SER A 171 2.46 -24.94 -6.84
C SER A 171 3.12 -23.62 -6.47
N LEU A 172 4.43 -23.63 -6.21
CA LEU A 172 5.20 -22.42 -5.96
C LEU A 172 5.07 -21.41 -7.12
N GLN A 173 5.10 -21.90 -8.36
CA GLN A 173 4.99 -21.03 -9.53
C GLN A 173 3.61 -20.34 -9.65
N GLU A 174 2.54 -21.07 -9.35
CA GLU A 174 1.18 -20.52 -9.37
C GLU A 174 0.99 -19.44 -8.32
N ILE A 175 1.45 -19.67 -7.08
CA ILE A 175 1.30 -18.66 -6.01
C ILE A 175 2.14 -17.41 -6.28
N VAL A 176 3.35 -17.54 -6.80
CA VAL A 176 4.18 -16.38 -7.17
C VAL A 176 3.47 -15.56 -8.25
N THR A 177 2.90 -16.20 -9.26
CA THR A 177 2.15 -15.51 -10.33
C THR A 177 0.91 -14.81 -9.79
N GLU A 178 0.13 -15.49 -8.96
CA GLU A 178 -1.10 -14.97 -8.33
C GLU A 178 -0.77 -13.73 -7.47
N LEU A 179 0.19 -13.86 -6.57
CA LEU A 179 0.57 -12.79 -5.66
C LEU A 179 1.24 -11.61 -6.36
N SER A 180 1.99 -11.85 -7.44
CA SER A 180 2.55 -10.76 -8.26
C SER A 180 1.45 -9.91 -8.89
N SER A 181 0.36 -10.55 -9.35
CA SER A 181 -0.82 -9.84 -9.84
C SER A 181 -1.52 -9.06 -8.72
N ASP A 182 -1.60 -9.62 -7.50
CA ASP A 182 -2.22 -8.95 -6.36
C ASP A 182 -1.38 -7.80 -5.81
N ALA A 183 -0.06 -7.88 -5.94
CA ALA A 183 0.87 -6.83 -5.54
C ALA A 183 0.82 -5.60 -6.47
N MET A 184 0.25 -5.74 -7.65
CA MET A 184 0.14 -4.63 -8.60
C MET A 184 -0.89 -3.60 -8.11
N PRO A 185 -0.52 -2.30 -8.00
CA PRO A 185 -1.46 -1.23 -7.68
C PRO A 185 -2.61 -1.14 -8.69
N PRO A 186 -3.83 -0.73 -8.27
CA PRO A 186 -5.01 -0.73 -9.13
C PRO A 186 -4.89 0.13 -10.40
N ASP A 187 -4.16 1.24 -10.35
CA ASP A 187 -3.91 2.13 -11.48
C ASP A 187 -3.03 1.48 -12.55
N LEU A 188 -2.10 0.64 -12.15
CA LEU A 188 -1.24 -0.12 -13.07
C LEU A 188 -1.96 -1.32 -13.68
N LYS A 189 -2.90 -1.94 -12.94
CA LYS A 189 -3.75 -3.03 -13.48
C LYS A 189 -4.61 -2.61 -14.67
N SER A 190 -4.96 -1.33 -14.77
CA SER A 190 -5.77 -0.80 -15.86
C SER A 190 -4.97 -0.51 -17.15
N LEU A 191 -3.64 -0.62 -17.09
CA LEU A 191 -2.73 -0.35 -18.22
C LEU A 191 -2.21 -1.63 -18.88
N THR A 192 -2.49 -2.80 -18.29
CA THR A 192 -2.19 -4.14 -18.81
C THR A 192 -3.44 -4.82 -19.33
#